data_48c3585dff5977e29da40a02095935f5
#
_entry.id   48c3585dff5977e29da40a02095935f5
#
_cell.length_a   1.000
_cell.length_b   1.000
_cell.length_c   1.000
_cell.angle_alpha   90.00
_cell.angle_beta   90.00
_cell.angle_gamma   90.00
#
_symmetry.space_group_name_H-M   'P 1'
#
loop_
_entity.id
_entity.type
_entity.pdbx_description
1 polymer ?
#
loop_
_entity_poly.entity_id
_entity_poly.type
_entity_poly.pdbx_seq_one_letter_code
_entity_poly.pdbx_strand_id
1 'polypeptide(L)'
;ISLIIYNKDMRSRDYETIKNKFRPGHADFTYFKKYGIRDYRGGGRQSARETASRVAAGAIAKKVLEKKIGKKYKVVGAVTQLGILGCDVTRWNDKEIGKNPFFCPDKKIIKLWEKYLLAIRKSGSSCGAIIEVRARGVPVGLGAPIYAKLDMDLASAMMSINAVKGVNIGSGMNSAQLTGCLLYTSDAADETERGG
;
A
#
# COMPACT_ATOMS: atom_id res chain seq x y z
N ILE A 1 1.05 -22.71 9.43
CA ILE A 1 2.15 -22.29 8.54
C ILE A 1 2.96 -21.26 9.30
N SER A 2 4.27 -21.46 9.41
CA SER A 2 5.21 -20.49 9.98
C SER A 2 6.12 -19.97 8.88
N LEU A 3 6.37 -18.65 8.88
CA LEU A 3 7.26 -17.98 7.93
C LEU A 3 8.35 -17.26 8.73
N ILE A 4 9.61 -17.63 8.52
CA ILE A 4 10.74 -17.03 9.21
C ILE A 4 11.69 -16.42 8.18
N ILE A 5 11.94 -15.12 8.31
CA ILE A 5 12.87 -14.37 7.48
C ILE A 5 13.98 -13.85 8.38
N TYR A 6 15.18 -14.40 8.25
CA TYR A 6 16.34 -13.96 9.02
C TYR A 6 16.87 -12.62 8.50
N ASN A 7 17.15 -11.69 9.41
CA ASN A 7 17.72 -10.40 9.08
C ASN A 7 19.25 -10.52 8.88
N LYS A 8 19.69 -10.84 7.68
CA LYS A 8 21.11 -11.00 7.34
C LYS A 8 21.83 -9.69 6.99
N ASP A 9 21.09 -8.63 6.66
CA ASP A 9 21.63 -7.35 6.18
C ASP A 9 21.49 -6.22 7.20
N MET A 10 21.57 -6.56 8.48
CA MET A 10 21.55 -5.55 9.54
C MET A 10 22.95 -4.92 9.69
N ARG A 11 23.04 -3.61 9.43
CA ARG A 11 24.28 -2.82 9.59
C ARG A 11 24.16 -1.93 10.81
N SER A 12 24.37 -2.48 11.99
CA SER A 12 24.26 -1.73 13.26
C SER A 12 25.19 -0.53 13.36
N ARG A 13 26.36 -0.58 12.69
CA ARG A 13 27.33 0.53 12.63
C ARG A 13 26.75 1.82 12.05
N ASP A 14 25.82 1.72 11.09
CA ASP A 14 25.18 2.89 10.46
C ASP A 14 24.30 3.68 11.44
N TYR A 15 23.97 3.11 12.59
CA TYR A 15 23.12 3.71 13.61
C TYR A 15 23.87 4.19 14.85
N GLU A 16 25.18 3.98 14.94
CA GLU A 16 25.97 4.31 16.14
C GLU A 16 25.97 5.81 16.45
N THR A 17 26.08 6.65 15.42
CA THR A 17 26.10 8.11 15.58
C THR A 17 24.76 8.68 16.06
N ILE A 18 23.68 7.94 15.88
CA ILE A 18 22.31 8.35 16.24
C ILE A 18 21.70 7.52 17.36
N LYS A 19 22.48 6.63 17.99
CA LYS A 19 21.99 5.75 19.05
C LYS A 19 21.30 6.47 20.20
N ASN A 20 21.76 7.67 20.53
CA ASN A 20 21.23 8.50 21.61
C ASN A 20 20.24 9.57 21.13
N LYS A 21 19.85 9.55 19.84
CA LYS A 21 18.93 10.52 19.25
C LYS A 21 17.71 9.81 18.71
N PHE A 22 16.53 10.38 18.90
CA PHE A 22 15.33 9.90 18.25
C PHE A 22 15.25 10.47 16.84
N ARG A 23 14.93 9.62 15.87
CA ARG A 23 14.83 10.01 14.48
C ARG A 23 13.49 10.69 14.21
N PRO A 24 13.46 11.92 13.64
CA PRO A 24 12.21 12.55 13.24
C PRO A 24 11.41 11.68 12.26
N GLY A 25 10.09 11.67 12.40
CA GLY A 25 9.20 10.89 11.53
C GLY A 25 9.26 9.37 11.72
N HIS A 26 10.03 8.87 12.67
CA HIS A 26 10.10 7.44 13.02
C HIS A 26 9.42 7.15 14.36
N ALA A 27 8.98 5.92 14.55
CA ALA A 27 8.31 5.49 15.78
C ALA A 27 9.27 5.27 16.99
N ASP A 28 10.52 5.66 16.90
CA ASP A 28 11.53 5.45 17.94
C ASP A 28 11.10 6.00 19.30
N PHE A 29 10.67 7.28 19.34
CA PHE A 29 10.27 7.95 20.57
C PHE A 29 9.01 7.35 21.17
N THR A 30 8.00 7.10 20.37
CA THR A 30 6.71 6.56 20.81
C THR A 30 6.88 5.14 21.35
N TYR A 31 7.69 4.31 20.72
CA TYR A 31 7.99 2.97 21.20
C TYR A 31 8.79 2.99 22.50
N PHE A 32 9.79 3.87 22.59
CA PHE A 32 10.52 4.06 23.84
C PHE A 32 9.61 4.47 24.99
N LYS A 33 8.72 5.44 24.75
CA LYS A 33 7.75 5.86 25.77
C LYS A 33 6.76 4.76 26.16
N LYS A 34 6.35 3.94 25.21
CA LYS A 34 5.37 2.87 25.45
C LYS A 34 5.98 1.65 26.14
N TYR A 35 7.19 1.24 25.75
CA TYR A 35 7.79 -0.04 26.18
C TYR A 35 9.01 0.14 27.10
N GLY A 36 9.50 1.35 27.33
CA GLY A 36 10.65 1.64 28.17
C GLY A 36 12.01 1.25 27.56
N ILE A 37 12.02 0.59 26.41
CA ILE A 37 13.22 0.12 25.73
C ILE A 37 13.25 0.58 24.27
N ARG A 38 14.46 0.75 23.75
CA ARG A 38 14.70 1.06 22.35
C ARG A 38 15.89 0.26 21.83
N ASP A 39 15.69 -0.46 20.73
CA ASP A 39 16.79 -1.01 19.97
C ASP A 39 17.15 -0.02 18.83
N TYR A 40 18.29 0.63 18.94
CA TYR A 40 18.77 1.60 17.96
C TYR A 40 19.34 0.95 16.70
N ARG A 41 19.66 -0.34 16.72
CA ARG A 41 20.38 -1.06 15.65
C ARG A 41 19.60 -1.22 14.35
N GLY A 42 18.35 -0.81 14.34
CA GLY A 42 17.44 -0.93 13.20
C GLY A 42 16.79 -2.32 13.08
N GLY A 43 15.70 -2.41 12.36
CA GLY A 43 15.05 -3.69 12.07
C GLY A 43 14.00 -4.18 13.07
N GLY A 44 13.56 -3.36 14.01
CA GLY A 44 12.43 -3.68 14.88
C GLY A 44 11.08 -3.68 14.13
N ARG A 45 9.98 -4.00 14.83
CA ARG A 45 8.61 -4.03 14.26
C ARG A 45 8.13 -2.68 13.71
N GLN A 46 8.71 -1.58 14.14
CA GLN A 46 8.50 -0.25 13.57
C GLN A 46 9.24 -0.05 12.23
N SER A 47 10.09 -1.00 11.82
CA SER A 47 10.82 -0.93 10.56
C SER A 47 9.96 -1.35 9.37
N ALA A 48 10.18 -0.71 8.21
CA ALA A 48 9.59 -1.14 6.94
C ALA A 48 9.95 -2.59 6.56
N ARG A 49 10.98 -3.18 7.15
CA ARG A 49 11.35 -4.60 6.96
C ARG A 49 10.27 -5.59 7.40
N GLU A 50 9.39 -5.21 8.32
CA GLU A 50 8.24 -6.04 8.68
C GLU A 50 7.31 -6.29 7.49
N THR A 51 7.27 -5.38 6.53
CA THR A 51 6.44 -5.56 5.31
C THR A 51 6.84 -6.77 4.48
N ALA A 52 8.09 -7.24 4.57
CA ALA A 52 8.51 -8.48 3.91
C ALA A 52 7.70 -9.69 4.38
N SER A 53 7.43 -9.79 5.69
CA SER A 53 6.58 -10.85 6.25
C SER A 53 5.12 -10.73 5.78
N ARG A 54 4.62 -9.50 5.64
CA ARG A 54 3.28 -9.24 5.09
C ARG A 54 3.17 -9.66 3.63
N VAL A 55 4.19 -9.39 2.82
CA VAL A 55 4.24 -9.82 1.41
C VAL A 55 4.24 -11.35 1.31
N ALA A 56 5.03 -12.02 2.13
CA ALA A 56 5.06 -13.49 2.17
C ALA A 56 3.70 -14.09 2.59
N ALA A 57 3.08 -13.54 3.64
CA ALA A 57 1.73 -13.94 4.06
C ALA A 57 0.68 -13.64 2.99
N GLY A 58 0.77 -12.50 2.31
CA GLY A 58 -0.10 -12.11 1.20
C GLY A 58 -0.03 -13.08 0.02
N ALA A 59 1.15 -13.61 -0.29
CA ALA A 59 1.30 -14.62 -1.34
C ALA A 59 0.55 -15.92 -1.02
N ILE A 60 0.55 -16.33 0.25
CA ILE A 60 -0.23 -17.49 0.72
C ILE A 60 -1.72 -17.16 0.71
N ALA A 61 -2.11 -15.98 1.23
CA ALA A 61 -3.50 -15.53 1.24
C ALA A 61 -4.11 -15.49 -0.17
N LYS A 62 -3.37 -15.00 -1.17
CA LYS A 62 -3.81 -15.03 -2.57
C LYS A 62 -4.16 -16.44 -3.03
N LYS A 63 -3.30 -17.44 -2.78
CA LYS A 63 -3.57 -18.83 -3.14
C LYS A 63 -4.80 -19.41 -2.44
N VAL A 64 -5.00 -19.05 -1.18
CA VAL A 64 -6.19 -19.47 -0.42
C VAL A 64 -7.46 -18.87 -1.01
N LEU A 65 -7.43 -17.57 -1.32
CA LEU A 65 -8.57 -16.87 -1.92
C LEU A 65 -8.88 -17.38 -3.33
N GLU A 66 -7.88 -17.61 -4.16
CA GLU A 66 -8.07 -18.23 -5.49
C GLU A 66 -8.72 -19.61 -5.39
N LYS A 67 -8.33 -20.42 -4.39
CA LYS A 67 -8.94 -21.74 -4.17
C LYS A 67 -10.38 -21.62 -3.65
N LYS A 68 -10.70 -20.62 -2.83
CA LYS A 68 -12.02 -20.44 -2.21
C LYS A 68 -13.02 -19.72 -3.11
N ILE A 69 -12.58 -18.67 -3.80
CA ILE A 69 -13.42 -17.78 -4.62
C ILE A 69 -13.43 -18.23 -6.07
N GLY A 70 -12.33 -18.81 -6.55
CA GLY A 70 -12.15 -19.28 -7.93
C GLY A 70 -11.21 -18.41 -8.76
N LYS A 71 -11.00 -18.81 -10.01
CA LYS A 71 -10.01 -18.22 -10.93
C LYS A 71 -10.34 -16.78 -11.39
N LYS A 72 -11.57 -16.31 -11.18
CA LYS A 72 -11.97 -14.93 -11.50
C LYS A 72 -11.43 -13.91 -10.49
N TYR A 73 -11.08 -14.38 -9.28
CA TYR A 73 -10.52 -13.50 -8.25
C TYR A 73 -9.11 -13.03 -8.63
N LYS A 74 -8.91 -11.72 -8.59
CA LYS A 74 -7.61 -11.11 -8.88
C LYS A 74 -7.42 -9.85 -8.05
N VAL A 75 -6.26 -9.73 -7.40
CA VAL A 75 -5.83 -8.50 -6.71
C VAL A 75 -4.54 -8.01 -7.34
N VAL A 76 -4.52 -6.75 -7.74
CA VAL A 76 -3.39 -6.10 -8.39
C VAL A 76 -3.13 -4.78 -7.67
N GLY A 77 -1.88 -4.53 -7.29
CA GLY A 77 -1.42 -3.26 -6.76
C GLY A 77 -0.48 -2.56 -7.73
N ALA A 78 -0.59 -1.24 -7.83
CA ALA A 78 0.24 -0.41 -8.69
C ALA A 78 0.52 0.94 -8.05
N VAL A 79 1.66 1.54 -8.38
CA VAL A 79 1.95 2.93 -8.03
C VAL A 79 1.29 3.82 -9.09
N THR A 80 0.42 4.72 -8.64
CA THR A 80 -0.32 5.64 -9.53
C THR A 80 0.18 7.08 -9.45
N GLN A 81 0.93 7.42 -8.40
CA GLN A 81 1.53 8.75 -8.28
C GLN A 81 2.87 8.69 -7.54
N LEU A 82 3.85 9.45 -7.99
CA LEU A 82 5.11 9.73 -7.31
C LEU A 82 5.25 11.25 -7.08
N GLY A 83 5.31 11.67 -5.83
CA GLY A 83 5.30 13.07 -5.46
C GLY A 83 4.10 13.80 -6.08
N ILE A 84 4.38 14.78 -6.94
CA ILE A 84 3.35 15.58 -7.63
C ILE A 84 2.92 15.00 -9.00
N LEU A 85 3.56 13.92 -9.45
CA LEU A 85 3.35 13.37 -10.79
C LEU A 85 2.46 12.12 -10.75
N GLY A 86 1.18 12.29 -11.08
CA GLY A 86 0.23 11.20 -11.26
C GLY A 86 0.33 10.54 -12.64
N CYS A 87 0.08 9.24 -12.72
CA CYS A 87 -0.14 8.57 -14.00
C CYS A 87 -1.57 8.80 -14.50
N ASP A 88 -1.81 8.54 -15.76
CA ASP A 88 -3.15 8.53 -16.32
C ASP A 88 -3.79 7.16 -16.10
N VAL A 89 -4.73 7.09 -15.15
CA VAL A 89 -5.39 5.85 -14.77
C VAL A 89 -6.31 5.29 -15.86
N THR A 90 -6.67 6.09 -16.87
CA THR A 90 -7.42 5.62 -18.04
C THR A 90 -6.57 4.70 -18.92
N ARG A 91 -5.24 4.80 -18.83
CA ARG A 91 -4.26 3.95 -19.51
C ARG A 91 -3.78 2.77 -18.68
N TRP A 92 -4.53 2.41 -17.64
CA TRP A 92 -4.18 1.30 -16.77
C TRP A 92 -4.02 -0.02 -17.53
N ASN A 93 -2.84 -0.62 -17.42
CA ASN A 93 -2.56 -1.93 -18.00
C ASN A 93 -1.84 -2.83 -16.99
N ASP A 94 -2.52 -3.86 -16.49
CA ASP A 94 -1.97 -4.82 -15.54
C ASP A 94 -0.65 -5.44 -16.01
N LYS A 95 -0.49 -5.64 -17.34
CA LYS A 95 0.71 -6.28 -17.93
C LYS A 95 1.96 -5.39 -17.86
N GLU A 96 1.78 -4.08 -17.69
CA GLU A 96 2.90 -3.13 -17.62
C GLU A 96 3.45 -3.00 -16.19
N ILE A 97 2.66 -3.30 -15.15
CA ILE A 97 3.02 -3.12 -13.76
C ILE A 97 4.33 -3.84 -13.39
N GLY A 98 4.47 -5.09 -13.80
CA GLY A 98 5.68 -5.89 -13.52
C GLY A 98 6.86 -5.66 -14.47
N LYS A 99 6.72 -4.78 -15.49
CA LYS A 99 7.74 -4.56 -16.51
C LYS A 99 8.60 -3.32 -16.29
N ASN A 100 8.30 -2.53 -15.28
CA ASN A 100 9.03 -1.31 -14.96
C ASN A 100 9.38 -1.25 -13.46
N PRO A 101 10.44 -0.52 -13.09
CA PRO A 101 10.93 -0.49 -11.70
C PRO A 101 9.99 0.24 -10.73
N PHE A 102 8.98 0.92 -11.22
CA PHE A 102 8.02 1.68 -10.40
C PHE A 102 6.72 0.92 -10.15
N PHE A 103 6.52 -0.25 -10.75
CA PHE A 103 5.23 -0.95 -10.71
C PHE A 103 4.07 -0.05 -11.17
N CYS A 104 4.33 0.79 -12.16
CA CYS A 104 3.35 1.72 -12.72
C CYS A 104 2.52 1.05 -13.82
N PRO A 105 1.19 1.26 -13.86
CA PRO A 105 0.33 0.68 -14.90
C PRO A 105 0.35 1.46 -16.20
N ASP A 106 0.87 2.70 -16.20
CA ASP A 106 0.98 3.58 -17.36
C ASP A 106 2.43 3.70 -17.86
N LYS A 107 2.71 3.05 -18.98
CA LYS A 107 4.02 3.07 -19.62
C LYS A 107 4.52 4.47 -19.99
N LYS A 108 3.63 5.42 -20.29
CA LYS A 108 4.03 6.73 -20.84
C LYS A 108 4.71 7.62 -19.81
N ILE A 109 4.40 7.48 -18.51
CA ILE A 109 4.93 8.35 -17.46
C ILE A 109 6.30 7.91 -16.92
N ILE A 110 6.75 6.70 -17.21
CA ILE A 110 7.94 6.07 -16.60
C ILE A 110 9.19 6.97 -16.74
N LYS A 111 9.48 7.44 -17.93
CA LYS A 111 10.66 8.31 -18.17
C LYS A 111 10.60 9.62 -17.37
N LEU A 112 9.39 10.17 -17.17
CA LEU A 112 9.20 11.39 -16.39
C LEU A 112 9.45 11.10 -14.90
N TRP A 113 8.98 9.97 -14.39
CA TRP A 113 9.22 9.55 -13.02
C TRP A 113 10.69 9.27 -12.74
N GLU A 114 11.39 8.62 -13.66
CA GLU A 114 12.85 8.43 -13.57
C GLU A 114 13.59 9.76 -13.40
N LYS A 115 13.30 10.73 -14.29
CA LYS A 115 13.90 12.06 -14.22
C LYS A 115 13.56 12.78 -12.92
N TYR A 116 12.32 12.70 -12.48
CA TYR A 116 11.85 13.32 -11.24
C TYR A 116 12.57 12.74 -10.02
N LEU A 117 12.63 11.41 -9.88
CA LEU A 117 13.31 10.76 -8.76
C LEU A 117 14.81 11.03 -8.75
N LEU A 118 15.46 11.11 -9.91
CA LEU A 118 16.87 11.50 -9.99
C LEU A 118 17.08 12.93 -9.47
N ALA A 119 16.18 13.86 -9.78
CA ALA A 119 16.25 15.23 -9.27
C ALA A 119 16.05 15.28 -7.75
N ILE A 120 15.03 14.57 -7.21
CA ILE A 120 14.78 14.44 -5.77
C ILE A 120 15.99 13.84 -5.05
N ARG A 121 16.59 12.77 -5.61
CA ARG A 121 17.79 12.15 -5.03
C ARG A 121 18.99 13.11 -5.01
N LYS A 122 19.19 13.89 -6.08
CA LYS A 122 20.28 14.90 -6.14
C LYS A 122 20.09 16.00 -5.09
N SER A 123 18.86 16.36 -4.74
CA SER A 123 18.57 17.33 -3.67
C SER A 123 18.68 16.74 -2.26
N GLY A 124 19.04 15.46 -2.11
CA GLY A 124 19.11 14.79 -0.81
C GLY A 124 17.75 14.55 -0.15
N SER A 125 16.65 14.62 -0.94
CA SER A 125 15.29 14.52 -0.45
C SER A 125 14.63 13.18 -0.83
N SER A 126 13.37 12.99 -0.41
CA SER A 126 12.50 11.89 -0.78
C SER A 126 11.12 12.41 -1.16
N CYS A 127 10.33 11.61 -1.85
CA CYS A 127 8.93 11.94 -2.14
C CYS A 127 8.01 10.83 -1.67
N GLY A 128 6.73 11.17 -1.48
CA GLY A 128 5.66 10.22 -1.22
C GLY A 128 5.16 9.55 -2.51
N ALA A 129 4.24 8.60 -2.34
CA ALA A 129 3.61 7.90 -3.45
C ALA A 129 2.14 7.59 -3.11
N ILE A 130 1.33 7.44 -4.16
CA ILE A 130 0.00 6.83 -4.06
C ILE A 130 0.06 5.46 -4.70
N ILE A 131 -0.47 4.49 -3.98
CA ILE A 131 -0.60 3.11 -4.44
C ILE A 131 -2.08 2.79 -4.54
N GLU A 132 -2.50 2.31 -5.70
CA GLU A 132 -3.87 1.85 -5.94
C GLU A 132 -3.88 0.33 -5.97
N VAL A 133 -4.85 -0.26 -5.27
CA VAL A 133 -5.07 -1.71 -5.24
C VAL A 133 -6.45 -1.99 -5.82
N ARG A 134 -6.49 -2.79 -6.87
CA ARG A 134 -7.73 -3.23 -7.52
C ARG A 134 -7.99 -4.70 -7.22
N ALA A 135 -9.14 -4.99 -6.62
CA ALA A 135 -9.65 -6.34 -6.43
C ALA A 135 -10.81 -6.58 -7.41
N ARG A 136 -10.76 -7.68 -8.15
CA ARG A 136 -11.78 -8.08 -9.13
C ARG A 136 -12.26 -9.50 -8.83
N GLY A 137 -13.50 -9.80 -9.20
CA GLY A 137 -14.10 -11.11 -8.94
C GLY A 137 -14.30 -11.41 -7.46
N VAL A 138 -14.50 -10.38 -6.67
CA VAL A 138 -14.79 -10.48 -5.24
C VAL A 138 -16.27 -10.84 -5.07
N PRO A 139 -16.62 -11.88 -4.28
CA PRO A 139 -18.02 -12.25 -4.10
C PRO A 139 -18.78 -11.18 -3.31
N VAL A 140 -20.05 -11.03 -3.62
CA VAL A 140 -20.98 -10.17 -2.87
C VAL A 140 -21.24 -10.75 -1.48
N GLY A 141 -21.53 -9.87 -0.50
CA GLY A 141 -21.91 -10.29 0.86
C GLY A 141 -20.73 -10.48 1.81
N LEU A 142 -19.55 -9.96 1.49
CA LEU A 142 -18.42 -9.90 2.43
C LEU A 142 -18.63 -8.77 3.45
N GLY A 143 -17.99 -8.94 4.61
CA GLY A 143 -18.14 -8.02 5.72
C GLY A 143 -19.41 -8.26 6.55
N ALA A 144 -19.60 -7.42 7.56
CA ALA A 144 -20.76 -7.46 8.43
C ALA A 144 -21.16 -6.05 8.87
N PRO A 145 -22.43 -5.82 9.26
CA PRO A 145 -22.88 -4.49 9.69
C PRO A 145 -22.09 -3.95 10.88
N ILE A 146 -21.97 -2.64 10.94
CA ILE A 146 -21.47 -1.82 12.04
C ILE A 146 -19.95 -1.98 12.24
N TYR A 147 -19.47 -3.08 12.83
CA TYR A 147 -18.08 -3.21 13.31
C TYR A 147 -17.16 -4.08 12.45
N ALA A 148 -17.67 -4.67 11.39
CA ALA A 148 -16.90 -5.52 10.49
C ALA A 148 -17.24 -5.26 9.02
N LYS A 149 -17.51 -4.00 8.65
CA LYS A 149 -17.69 -3.60 7.27
C LYS A 149 -16.40 -3.87 6.50
N LEU A 150 -16.52 -4.32 5.26
CA LEU A 150 -15.38 -4.67 4.43
C LEU A 150 -14.42 -3.50 4.22
N ASP A 151 -14.95 -2.31 3.98
CA ASP A 151 -14.17 -1.08 3.83
C ASP A 151 -13.38 -0.73 5.10
N MET A 152 -13.98 -0.90 6.27
CA MET A 152 -13.34 -0.69 7.55
C MET A 152 -12.17 -1.67 7.77
N ASP A 153 -12.38 -2.96 7.51
CA ASP A 153 -11.34 -3.98 7.68
C ASP A 153 -10.19 -3.78 6.69
N LEU A 154 -10.50 -3.45 5.44
CA LEU A 154 -9.50 -3.12 4.41
C LEU A 154 -8.70 -1.87 4.80
N ALA A 155 -9.37 -0.79 5.23
CA ALA A 155 -8.71 0.43 5.66
C ALA A 155 -7.81 0.18 6.88
N SER A 156 -8.28 -0.57 7.87
CA SER A 156 -7.50 -0.97 9.04
C SER A 156 -6.25 -1.78 8.66
N ALA A 157 -6.40 -2.77 7.78
CA ALA A 157 -5.29 -3.58 7.30
C ALA A 157 -4.25 -2.74 6.55
N MET A 158 -4.68 -1.84 5.66
CA MET A 158 -3.79 -0.95 4.91
C MET A 158 -3.11 0.09 5.80
N MET A 159 -3.83 0.72 6.76
CA MET A 159 -3.24 1.66 7.71
C MET A 159 -2.23 1.00 8.64
N SER A 160 -2.30 -0.30 8.84
CA SER A 160 -1.31 -1.03 9.62
C SER A 160 0.04 -1.23 8.90
N ILE A 161 0.13 -0.95 7.60
CA ILE A 161 1.37 -0.99 6.83
C ILE A 161 2.22 0.24 7.19
N ASN A 162 3.50 0.01 7.47
CA ASN A 162 4.41 1.10 7.82
C ASN A 162 4.48 2.16 6.72
N ALA A 163 4.49 3.43 7.14
CA ALA A 163 4.53 4.62 6.29
C ALA A 163 3.23 4.96 5.55
N VAL A 164 2.18 4.16 5.61
CA VAL A 164 0.85 4.55 5.13
C VAL A 164 0.30 5.68 6.02
N LYS A 165 -0.22 6.74 5.40
CA LYS A 165 -0.74 7.94 6.07
C LYS A 165 -2.22 8.21 5.80
N GLY A 166 -2.78 7.54 4.81
CA GLY A 166 -4.20 7.65 4.46
C GLY A 166 -4.63 6.49 3.58
N VAL A 167 -5.89 6.16 3.64
CA VAL A 167 -6.54 5.13 2.82
C VAL A 167 -7.84 5.70 2.30
N ASN A 168 -8.07 5.56 1.01
CA ASN A 168 -9.33 5.86 0.35
C ASN A 168 -9.95 4.55 -0.16
N ILE A 169 -11.26 4.43 -0.04
CA ILE A 169 -12.04 3.32 -0.60
C ILE A 169 -13.00 3.89 -1.66
N GLY A 170 -13.06 3.27 -2.83
CA GLY A 170 -13.86 3.76 -3.95
C GLY A 170 -13.44 5.18 -4.37
N SER A 171 -14.38 6.08 -4.54
CA SER A 171 -14.13 7.49 -4.86
C SER A 171 -13.43 8.26 -3.73
N GLY A 172 -13.37 7.70 -2.51
CA GLY A 172 -12.68 8.28 -1.37
C GLY A 172 -13.12 9.72 -1.09
N MET A 173 -12.15 10.60 -0.85
CA MET A 173 -12.44 12.03 -0.56
C MET A 173 -13.10 12.77 -1.73
N ASN A 174 -12.94 12.27 -2.96
CA ASN A 174 -13.59 12.90 -4.13
C ASN A 174 -15.11 12.77 -4.11
N SER A 175 -15.65 11.80 -3.35
CA SER A 175 -17.11 11.65 -3.18
C SER A 175 -17.77 12.91 -2.63
N ALA A 176 -17.05 13.72 -1.85
CA ALA A 176 -17.57 15.00 -1.34
C ALA A 176 -17.87 16.04 -2.43
N GLN A 177 -17.31 15.87 -3.63
CA GLN A 177 -17.51 16.76 -4.78
C GLN A 177 -18.57 16.23 -5.75
N LEU A 178 -19.05 15.00 -5.54
CA LEU A 178 -20.04 14.37 -6.40
C LEU A 178 -21.45 14.70 -5.93
N THR A 179 -22.35 14.94 -6.89
CA THR A 179 -23.79 14.96 -6.60
C THR A 179 -24.28 13.54 -6.37
N GLY A 180 -25.41 13.40 -5.67
CA GLY A 180 -25.97 12.07 -5.37
C GLY A 180 -26.15 11.19 -6.60
N CYS A 181 -26.63 11.75 -7.72
CA CYS A 181 -26.77 11.00 -8.96
C CYS A 181 -25.45 10.47 -9.53
N LEU A 182 -24.37 11.26 -9.46
CA LEU A 182 -23.05 10.84 -9.93
C LEU A 182 -22.41 9.82 -8.99
N LEU A 183 -22.63 9.97 -7.68
CA LEU A 183 -22.16 9.02 -6.69
C LEU A 183 -22.82 7.66 -6.87
N TYR A 184 -24.17 7.64 -6.99
CA TYR A 184 -24.92 6.40 -7.19
C TYR A 184 -24.64 5.73 -8.54
N THR A 185 -24.32 6.48 -9.59
CA THR A 185 -23.95 5.89 -10.89
C THR A 185 -22.57 5.22 -10.83
N SER A 186 -21.64 5.76 -10.08
CA SER A 186 -20.33 5.12 -9.90
C SER A 186 -20.41 3.86 -9.01
N ASP A 187 -21.25 3.88 -7.98
CA ASP A 187 -21.51 2.71 -7.13
C ASP A 187 -22.38 1.67 -7.86
N ALA A 188 -23.38 2.10 -8.67
CA ALA A 188 -24.22 1.21 -9.45
C ALA A 188 -23.48 0.55 -10.62
N ALA A 189 -22.41 1.14 -11.16
CA ALA A 189 -21.53 0.46 -12.11
C ALA A 189 -20.82 -0.74 -11.45
N ASP A 190 -20.52 -0.65 -10.17
CA ASP A 190 -20.06 -1.78 -9.35
C ASP A 190 -21.19 -2.82 -9.08
N GLU A 191 -22.44 -2.41 -9.06
CA GLU A 191 -23.59 -3.30 -8.84
C GLU A 191 -24.07 -4.00 -10.12
N THR A 192 -23.95 -3.36 -11.30
CA THR A 192 -24.32 -4.00 -12.58
C THR A 192 -23.36 -5.09 -13.01
N GLU A 193 -22.11 -5.05 -12.59
CA GLU A 193 -21.21 -6.22 -12.70
C GLU A 193 -21.56 -7.34 -11.70
N ARG A 194 -22.44 -7.09 -10.74
CA ARG A 194 -22.91 -8.05 -9.72
C ARG A 194 -24.20 -8.76 -10.07
N GLY A 195 -24.91 -8.32 -11.12
CA GLY A 195 -26.24 -8.79 -11.51
C GLY A 195 -26.32 -9.64 -12.78
N GLY A 196 -25.21 -10.22 -13.21
CA GLY A 196 -25.15 -11.10 -14.37
C GLY A 196 -24.72 -12.52 -14.01
#